data_af56d151a619f9a3b0fff8072126ad6c
#
_entry.id   af56d151a619f9a3b0fff8072126ad6c
#
_cell.length_a   1.000
_cell.length_b   1.000
_cell.length_c   1.000
_cell.angle_alpha   90.00
_cell.angle_beta   90.00
_cell.angle_gamma   90.00
#
_symmetry.space_group_name_H-M   'P 1'
#
loop_
_entity.id
_entity.type
_entity.pdbx_description
1 polymer ?
#
loop_
_entity_poly.entity_id
_entity_poly.type
_entity_poly.pdbx_seq_one_letter_code
_entity_poly.pdbx_strand_id
1 'polypeptide(L)'
;MSLSAENPNRSYFLNDGIGFISIVDRMKNDAALKVVNAARISYSKVRYEMEEKDINLVKFLLAHSHTSPFRHSYYTFHVKAPLFTLRQWIKYQVGSTWRKYEVDGNPVSVEMFDLMYDTDKGCSWNEVSGRYAPFKPEFYIPMMMRANPPHGNKQASVVLGSDFDHSAARIKMFNECEAAYKAYEERIESGIAKEIARMMLPQNIY
;
A
#
# COMPACT_ATOMS: atom_id res chain seq x y z
N MET A 1 5.00 16.83 16.11
CA MET A 1 4.14 15.81 16.76
C MET A 1 4.94 14.53 16.81
N SER A 2 5.20 13.98 18.00
CA SER A 2 5.87 12.69 18.16
C SER A 2 4.94 11.59 17.63
N LEU A 3 5.40 10.78 16.69
CA LEU A 3 4.69 9.62 16.15
C LEU A 3 4.57 8.45 17.16
N SER A 4 5.04 8.64 18.40
CA SER A 4 5.15 7.61 19.43
C SER A 4 3.94 7.46 20.35
N ALA A 5 2.91 8.30 20.25
CA ALA A 5 1.67 8.07 20.97
C ALA A 5 0.91 6.92 20.32
N GLU A 6 0.61 5.87 21.07
CA GLU A 6 -0.23 4.77 20.62
C GLU A 6 -1.56 5.31 20.10
N ASN A 7 -1.71 5.36 18.80
CA ASN A 7 -2.97 5.76 18.19
C ASN A 7 -3.94 4.59 18.34
N PRO A 8 -5.05 4.72 19.09
CA PRO A 8 -6.01 3.65 19.34
C PRO A 8 -6.67 3.12 18.04
N ASN A 9 -6.51 3.83 16.95
CA ASN A 9 -7.08 3.46 15.64
C ASN A 9 -6.10 2.68 14.76
N ARG A 10 -5.03 2.09 15.32
CA ARG A 10 -4.13 1.22 14.57
C ARG A 10 -4.74 -0.17 14.36
N SER A 11 -4.80 -0.58 13.12
CA SER A 11 -5.07 -1.97 12.75
C SER A 11 -3.75 -2.64 12.39
N TYR A 12 -3.34 -3.62 13.19
CA TYR A 12 -2.13 -4.41 12.94
C TYR A 12 -2.43 -5.49 11.91
N PHE A 13 -1.50 -5.71 11.02
CA PHE A 13 -1.55 -6.77 10.00
C PHE A 13 -0.22 -7.55 10.02
N LEU A 14 -0.13 -8.67 9.34
CA LEU A 14 1.02 -9.58 9.31
C LEU A 14 1.28 -10.34 10.63
N ASN A 15 0.53 -10.12 11.69
CA ASN A 15 0.61 -10.81 12.99
C ASN A 15 2.00 -10.77 13.65
N ASP A 16 2.79 -9.72 13.40
CA ASP A 16 4.13 -9.52 13.97
C ASP A 16 4.18 -8.38 15.00
N GLY A 17 3.08 -7.67 15.20
CA GLY A 17 2.99 -6.54 16.12
C GLY A 17 3.71 -5.27 15.65
N ILE A 18 4.31 -5.28 14.45
CA ILE A 18 5.11 -4.17 13.90
C ILE A 18 4.33 -3.42 12.81
N GLY A 19 3.84 -4.16 11.80
CA GLY A 19 3.11 -3.61 10.69
C GLY A 19 1.71 -3.13 11.07
N PHE A 20 1.35 -1.90 10.69
CA PHE A 20 0.03 -1.35 10.97
C PHE A 20 -0.47 -0.41 9.89
N ILE A 21 -1.78 -0.21 9.91
CA ILE A 21 -2.48 0.84 9.18
C ILE A 21 -3.31 1.66 10.17
N SER A 22 -3.34 2.98 10.02
CA SER A 22 -4.27 3.84 10.75
C SER A 22 -4.80 4.96 9.86
N ILE A 23 -6.04 5.34 10.07
CA ILE A 23 -6.60 6.54 9.45
C ILE A 23 -6.08 7.76 10.21
N VAL A 24 -5.38 8.65 9.52
CA VAL A 24 -4.88 9.91 10.08
C VAL A 24 -5.89 11.01 9.89
N ASP A 25 -6.50 11.04 8.71
CA ASP A 25 -7.52 12.04 8.37
C ASP A 25 -8.52 11.46 7.35
N ARG A 26 -9.72 12.00 7.37
CA ARG A 26 -10.76 11.71 6.39
C ARG A 26 -11.60 12.95 6.18
N MET A 27 -12.17 13.07 5.00
CA MET A 27 -13.13 14.13 4.76
C MET A 27 -14.29 14.02 5.76
N LYS A 28 -14.67 15.15 6.36
CA LYS A 28 -15.87 15.24 7.21
C LYS A 28 -17.10 14.85 6.38
N ASN A 29 -18.08 14.24 7.04
CA ASN A 29 -19.31 13.69 6.51
C ASN A 29 -19.17 12.28 5.93
N ASP A 30 -20.29 11.60 5.78
CA ASP A 30 -20.39 10.25 5.27
C ASP A 30 -19.83 10.17 3.84
N ALA A 31 -18.79 9.36 3.67
CA ALA A 31 -18.15 9.15 2.38
C ALA A 31 -19.12 8.53 1.36
N ALA A 32 -19.99 7.61 1.81
CA ALA A 32 -21.00 6.99 0.95
C ALA A 32 -22.04 8.00 0.47
N LEU A 33 -22.44 8.93 1.33
CA LEU A 33 -23.36 10.01 0.95
C LEU A 33 -22.75 10.94 -0.11
N LYS A 34 -21.43 11.18 -0.06
CA LYS A 34 -20.73 11.95 -1.11
C LYS A 34 -20.74 11.23 -2.45
N VAL A 35 -20.52 9.92 -2.47
CA VAL A 35 -20.62 9.10 -3.67
C VAL A 35 -22.02 9.18 -4.27
N VAL A 36 -23.04 9.03 -3.42
CA VAL A 36 -24.45 9.14 -3.83
C VAL A 36 -24.74 10.51 -4.42
N ASN A 37 -24.33 11.59 -3.76
CA ASN A 37 -24.57 12.94 -4.25
C ASN A 37 -23.83 13.25 -5.54
N ALA A 38 -22.56 12.80 -5.66
CA ALA A 38 -21.81 12.94 -6.90
C ALA A 38 -22.50 12.23 -8.09
N ALA A 39 -23.06 11.04 -7.86
CA ALA A 39 -23.81 10.32 -8.89
C ALA A 39 -25.15 11.01 -9.22
N ARG A 40 -25.84 11.56 -8.22
CA ARG A 40 -27.17 12.19 -8.38
C ARG A 40 -27.13 13.60 -8.95
N ILE A 41 -25.96 14.23 -8.99
CA ILE A 41 -25.82 15.59 -9.57
C ILE A 41 -26.34 15.64 -11.03
N SER A 42 -26.19 14.56 -11.78
CA SER A 42 -26.69 14.41 -13.14
C SER A 42 -28.25 14.54 -13.23
N TYR A 43 -28.92 14.38 -12.10
CA TYR A 43 -30.37 14.51 -11.98
C TYR A 43 -30.77 15.75 -11.16
N SER A 44 -29.82 16.64 -10.85
CA SER A 44 -30.04 17.84 -10.01
C SER A 44 -30.67 17.50 -8.64
N LYS A 45 -30.27 16.35 -8.06
CA LYS A 45 -30.78 15.85 -6.78
C LYS A 45 -29.68 15.78 -5.75
N VAL A 46 -29.99 16.18 -4.51
CA VAL A 46 -29.10 16.13 -3.35
C VAL A 46 -29.78 15.33 -2.24
N ARG A 47 -28.98 14.55 -1.50
CA ARG A 47 -29.36 13.83 -0.29
C ARG A 47 -28.61 14.40 0.90
N TYR A 48 -29.26 14.43 2.04
CA TYR A 48 -28.67 14.85 3.33
C TYR A 48 -28.43 13.65 4.23
N GLU A 49 -29.13 12.54 3.99
CA GLU A 49 -29.02 11.28 4.73
C GLU A 49 -29.06 10.10 3.77
N MET A 50 -28.44 8.99 4.17
CA MET A 50 -28.44 7.73 3.40
C MET A 50 -29.75 6.98 3.58
N GLU A 51 -30.32 6.51 2.50
CA GLU A 51 -31.47 5.60 2.47
C GLU A 51 -31.05 4.25 1.84
N GLU A 52 -31.88 3.23 1.99
CA GLU A 52 -31.60 1.89 1.43
C GLU A 52 -31.40 1.93 -0.10
N LYS A 53 -32.18 2.74 -0.81
CA LYS A 53 -32.02 2.95 -2.27
C LYS A 53 -30.68 3.57 -2.64
N ASP A 54 -30.07 4.33 -1.74
CA ASP A 54 -28.76 4.94 -1.96
C ASP A 54 -27.65 3.91 -1.79
N ILE A 55 -27.80 2.97 -0.85
CA ILE A 55 -26.91 1.80 -0.71
C ILE A 55 -26.93 0.96 -1.99
N ASN A 56 -28.13 0.72 -2.55
CA ASN A 56 -28.28 -0.01 -3.80
C ASN A 56 -27.65 0.73 -4.99
N LEU A 57 -27.73 2.08 -5.01
CA LEU A 57 -27.05 2.90 -6.01
C LEU A 57 -25.53 2.74 -5.91
N VAL A 58 -24.95 2.78 -4.71
CA VAL A 58 -23.49 2.58 -4.51
C VAL A 58 -23.06 1.20 -5.01
N LYS A 59 -23.81 0.14 -4.66
CA LYS A 59 -23.57 -1.23 -5.15
C LYS A 59 -23.64 -1.31 -6.68
N PHE A 60 -24.64 -0.68 -7.28
CA PHE A 60 -24.80 -0.61 -8.74
C PHE A 60 -23.60 0.06 -9.41
N LEU A 61 -23.16 1.22 -8.89
CA LEU A 61 -22.02 1.97 -9.43
C LEU A 61 -20.74 1.12 -9.39
N LEU A 62 -20.50 0.39 -8.29
CA LEU A 62 -19.37 -0.52 -8.17
C LEU A 62 -19.45 -1.68 -9.17
N ALA A 63 -20.59 -2.34 -9.25
CA ALA A 63 -20.80 -3.49 -10.14
C ALA A 63 -20.62 -3.14 -11.63
N HIS A 64 -20.88 -1.89 -12.01
CA HIS A 64 -20.78 -1.40 -13.39
C HIS A 64 -19.52 -0.56 -13.63
N SER A 65 -18.55 -0.57 -12.70
CA SER A 65 -17.30 0.19 -12.82
C SER A 65 -17.48 1.70 -13.04
N HIS A 66 -18.57 2.27 -12.54
CA HIS A 66 -18.79 3.72 -12.53
C HIS A 66 -18.02 4.36 -11.38
N THR A 67 -16.71 4.52 -11.55
CA THR A 67 -15.78 4.89 -10.47
C THR A 67 -15.71 6.39 -10.16
N SER A 68 -16.14 7.26 -11.09
CA SER A 68 -16.02 8.71 -10.91
C SER A 68 -16.66 9.26 -9.63
N PRO A 69 -17.85 8.81 -9.17
CA PRO A 69 -18.44 9.29 -7.91
C PRO A 69 -17.59 8.98 -6.68
N PHE A 70 -16.83 7.88 -6.70
CA PHE A 70 -15.96 7.47 -5.58
C PHE A 70 -14.76 8.38 -5.40
N ARG A 71 -14.38 9.17 -6.41
CA ARG A 71 -13.25 10.12 -6.34
C ARG A 71 -13.55 11.38 -5.55
N HIS A 72 -14.77 11.54 -5.07
CA HIS A 72 -15.18 12.66 -4.20
C HIS A 72 -14.94 12.37 -2.70
N SER A 73 -14.30 11.25 -2.37
CA SER A 73 -13.99 10.86 -0.98
C SER A 73 -12.51 10.57 -0.84
N TYR A 74 -11.86 11.23 0.13
CA TYR A 74 -10.43 11.12 0.38
C TYR A 74 -10.17 10.66 1.81
N TYR A 75 -9.12 9.84 1.95
CA TYR A 75 -8.62 9.35 3.22
C TYR A 75 -7.11 9.51 3.26
N THR A 76 -6.57 9.89 4.42
CA THR A 76 -5.14 9.86 4.69
C THR A 76 -4.82 8.73 5.64
N PHE A 77 -3.93 7.85 5.23
CA PHE A 77 -3.49 6.72 6.02
C PHE A 77 -2.03 6.90 6.46
N HIS A 78 -1.76 6.51 7.69
CA HIS A 78 -0.41 6.19 8.12
C HIS A 78 -0.22 4.69 8.04
N VAL A 79 0.75 4.27 7.26
CA VAL A 79 1.04 2.86 7.00
C VAL A 79 2.46 2.56 7.42
N LYS A 80 2.64 1.49 8.19
CA LYS A 80 3.93 0.88 8.44
C LYS A 80 3.92 -0.52 7.87
N ALA A 81 4.70 -0.75 6.84
CA ALA A 81 4.75 -2.03 6.13
C ALA A 81 6.16 -2.31 5.59
N PRO A 82 6.53 -3.58 5.40
CA PRO A 82 7.82 -3.94 4.79
C PRO A 82 7.95 -3.38 3.37
N LEU A 83 9.15 -2.99 2.98
CA LEU A 83 9.41 -2.37 1.67
C LEU A 83 8.88 -3.20 0.49
N PHE A 84 9.02 -4.52 0.52
CA PHE A 84 8.52 -5.37 -0.57
C PHE A 84 6.99 -5.27 -0.74
N THR A 85 6.25 -5.08 0.35
CA THR A 85 4.79 -4.88 0.33
C THR A 85 4.44 -3.52 -0.23
N LEU A 86 5.11 -2.45 0.24
CA LEU A 86 4.87 -1.08 -0.23
C LEU A 86 5.14 -0.93 -1.71
N ARG A 87 6.20 -1.53 -2.23
CA ARG A 87 6.53 -1.51 -3.67
C ARG A 87 5.44 -2.10 -4.55
N GLN A 88 4.75 -3.12 -4.08
CA GLN A 88 3.60 -3.68 -4.79
C GLN A 88 2.36 -2.82 -4.64
N TRP A 89 2.10 -2.30 -3.44
CA TRP A 89 0.92 -1.49 -3.18
C TRP A 89 0.90 -0.20 -4.01
N ILE A 90 2.03 0.50 -4.10
CA ILE A 90 2.16 1.74 -4.89
C ILE A 90 1.76 1.55 -6.36
N LYS A 91 1.85 0.34 -6.90
CA LYS A 91 1.43 0.03 -8.28
C LYS A 91 -0.09 -0.01 -8.46
N TYR A 92 -0.84 -0.26 -7.40
CA TYR A 92 -2.29 -0.34 -7.44
C TYR A 92 -2.90 1.00 -7.07
N GLN A 93 -3.02 1.87 -8.05
CA GLN A 93 -3.64 3.18 -7.89
C GLN A 93 -5.05 3.13 -8.49
N VAL A 94 -6.04 2.84 -7.64
CA VAL A 94 -7.45 2.96 -8.02
C VAL A 94 -7.83 4.43 -7.98
N GLY A 95 -8.19 4.98 -9.11
CA GLY A 95 -8.60 6.38 -9.22
C GLY A 95 -7.76 7.21 -10.19
N SER A 96 -6.67 6.67 -10.73
CA SER A 96 -6.02 7.25 -11.90
C SER A 96 -7.00 7.21 -13.08
N THR A 97 -7.10 8.31 -13.80
CA THR A 97 -7.91 8.39 -15.01
C THR A 97 -7.22 7.57 -16.09
N TRP A 98 -7.74 6.39 -16.37
CA TRP A 98 -7.39 5.66 -17.58
C TRP A 98 -7.99 6.41 -18.76
N ARG A 99 -7.22 7.22 -19.44
CA ARG A 99 -7.61 7.76 -20.74
C ARG A 99 -7.00 6.86 -21.81
N LYS A 100 -7.84 6.22 -22.60
CA LYS A 100 -7.40 5.62 -23.86
C LYS A 100 -7.22 6.78 -24.83
N TYR A 101 -6.01 6.94 -25.33
CA TYR A 101 -5.72 7.83 -26.43
C TYR A 101 -5.49 6.99 -27.70
N GLU A 102 -6.06 7.43 -28.79
CA GLU A 102 -5.75 6.94 -30.11
C GLU A 102 -4.84 7.98 -30.77
N VAL A 103 -3.69 7.55 -31.23
CA VAL A 103 -2.81 8.35 -32.07
C VAL A 103 -2.78 7.67 -33.44
N ASP A 104 -3.25 8.37 -34.46
CA ASP A 104 -3.33 7.87 -35.83
C ASP A 104 -4.13 6.55 -35.97
N GLY A 105 -5.22 6.41 -35.19
CA GLY A 105 -6.07 5.22 -35.21
C GLY A 105 -5.49 3.99 -34.48
N ASN A 106 -4.34 4.11 -33.83
CA ASN A 106 -3.74 3.04 -33.02
C ASN A 106 -3.91 3.34 -31.53
N PRO A 107 -4.36 2.37 -30.70
CA PRO A 107 -4.40 2.53 -29.28
C PRO A 107 -2.99 2.63 -28.70
N VAL A 108 -2.65 3.77 -28.11
CA VAL A 108 -1.41 3.96 -27.38
C VAL A 108 -1.61 3.45 -25.95
N SER A 109 -0.72 2.59 -25.46
CA SER A 109 -0.82 2.09 -24.10
C SER A 109 -0.67 3.25 -23.10
N VAL A 110 -1.59 3.31 -22.17
CA VAL A 110 -1.71 4.38 -21.15
C VAL A 110 -0.46 4.51 -20.27
N GLU A 111 0.32 3.46 -20.10
CA GLU A 111 1.52 3.44 -19.26
C GLU A 111 2.60 4.45 -19.67
N MET A 112 2.70 4.76 -20.95
CA MET A 112 3.70 5.70 -21.45
C MET A 112 3.28 7.17 -21.22
N PHE A 113 1.98 7.45 -21.15
CA PHE A 113 1.45 8.80 -20.89
C PHE A 113 1.44 9.11 -19.38
N ASP A 114 1.20 8.13 -18.51
CA ASP A 114 1.27 8.29 -17.05
C ASP A 114 2.67 8.65 -16.56
N LEU A 115 3.71 8.23 -17.26
CA LEU A 115 5.10 8.61 -16.98
C LEU A 115 5.43 10.05 -17.38
N MET A 116 4.74 10.62 -18.34
CA MET A 116 4.98 11.99 -18.83
C MET A 116 4.16 13.07 -18.11
N TYR A 117 3.02 12.71 -17.54
CA TYR A 117 2.11 13.64 -16.86
C TYR A 117 1.70 13.11 -15.48
N ASP A 118 2.61 13.18 -14.53
CA ASP A 118 2.47 12.70 -13.14
C ASP A 118 1.47 13.50 -12.28
N THR A 119 0.66 14.37 -12.90
CA THR A 119 -0.19 15.32 -12.20
C THR A 119 -1.58 14.80 -11.81
N ASP A 120 -2.01 13.64 -12.31
CA ASP A 120 -3.38 13.13 -12.13
C ASP A 120 -3.48 11.82 -11.35
N LYS A 121 -2.44 11.42 -10.63
CA LYS A 121 -2.55 10.31 -9.70
C LYS A 121 -3.38 10.74 -8.49
N GLY A 122 -4.58 10.19 -8.38
CA GLY A 122 -5.49 10.46 -7.25
C GLY A 122 -4.96 9.98 -5.89
N CYS A 123 -3.68 9.65 -5.81
CA CYS A 123 -2.99 9.16 -4.63
C CYS A 123 -1.64 9.86 -4.47
N SER A 124 -1.40 10.41 -3.28
CA SER A 124 -0.11 11.01 -2.93
C SER A 124 0.58 10.14 -1.88
N TRP A 125 1.88 9.91 -2.06
CA TRP A 125 2.69 9.11 -1.16
C TRP A 125 3.82 9.95 -0.59
N ASN A 126 4.00 9.87 0.74
CA ASN A 126 5.15 10.41 1.43
C ASN A 126 5.78 9.28 2.24
N GLU A 127 7.05 9.04 2.04
CA GLU A 127 7.81 7.96 2.65
C GLU A 127 8.82 8.51 3.65
N VAL A 128 9.09 7.77 4.72
CA VAL A 128 10.21 8.07 5.62
C VAL A 128 11.51 7.96 4.83
N SER A 129 12.26 9.04 4.81
CA SER A 129 13.50 9.06 4.04
C SER A 129 14.68 8.56 4.87
N GLY A 130 15.27 7.45 4.45
CA GLY A 130 16.55 6.96 5.00
C GLY A 130 17.73 7.90 4.81
N ARG A 131 17.56 9.04 4.11
CA ARG A 131 18.58 10.12 4.03
C ARG A 131 18.59 10.98 5.29
N TYR A 132 17.41 11.17 5.90
CA TYR A 132 17.25 12.03 7.08
C TYR A 132 17.28 11.24 8.38
N ALA A 133 16.58 10.14 8.44
CA ALA A 133 16.51 9.28 9.61
C ALA A 133 17.08 7.89 9.28
N PRO A 134 17.91 7.29 10.18
CA PRO A 134 18.35 5.91 9.99
C PRO A 134 17.16 4.96 10.08
N PHE A 135 17.22 3.87 9.34
CA PHE A 135 16.26 2.77 9.48
C PHE A 135 16.43 2.12 10.85
N LYS A 136 15.35 1.56 11.38
CA LYS A 136 15.38 0.71 12.58
C LYS A 136 15.57 -0.75 12.18
N PRO A 137 16.18 -1.59 13.04
CA PRO A 137 16.32 -3.03 12.77
C PRO A 137 14.99 -3.78 13.00
N GLU A 138 13.97 -3.42 12.27
CA GLU A 138 12.64 -4.02 12.32
C GLU A 138 12.39 -4.77 11.02
N PHE A 139 12.26 -6.10 11.08
CA PHE A 139 12.14 -6.96 9.91
C PHE A 139 10.89 -7.82 9.95
N TYR A 140 10.21 -7.92 8.83
CA TYR A 140 9.15 -8.91 8.67
C TYR A 140 9.75 -10.30 8.46
N ILE A 141 9.50 -11.19 9.41
CA ILE A 141 9.86 -12.61 9.31
C ILE A 141 8.57 -13.43 9.34
N PRO A 142 8.21 -14.11 8.25
CA PRO A 142 6.94 -14.84 8.18
C PRO A 142 6.87 -15.93 9.25
N MET A 143 5.73 -16.09 9.90
CA MET A 143 5.51 -17.13 10.91
C MET A 143 5.66 -18.54 10.31
N MET A 144 5.21 -18.73 9.08
CA MET A 144 5.28 -20.00 8.35
C MET A 144 5.92 -19.75 6.99
N MET A 145 6.92 -20.54 6.65
CA MET A 145 7.52 -20.51 5.32
C MET A 145 6.56 -21.12 4.31
N ARG A 146 6.59 -20.59 3.09
CA ARG A 146 5.64 -20.94 2.03
C ARG A 146 6.39 -21.34 0.76
N ALA A 147 5.82 -22.26 0.02
CA ALA A 147 6.31 -22.71 -1.28
C ALA A 147 5.40 -22.22 -2.41
N ASN A 148 5.89 -22.27 -3.64
CA ASN A 148 5.04 -22.13 -4.80
C ASN A 148 4.09 -23.34 -4.89
N PRO A 149 2.80 -23.14 -5.27
CA PRO A 149 1.89 -24.25 -5.44
C PRO A 149 2.36 -25.13 -6.60
N PRO A 150 2.26 -26.48 -6.48
CA PRO A 150 2.71 -27.40 -7.54
C PRO A 150 1.84 -27.26 -8.81
N HIS A 151 0.60 -26.85 -8.67
CA HIS A 151 -0.38 -26.65 -9.75
C HIS A 151 -1.25 -25.41 -9.51
N GLY A 152 -1.86 -24.87 -10.56
CA GLY A 152 -2.84 -23.79 -10.47
C GLY A 152 -2.26 -22.40 -10.57
N ASN A 153 -2.72 -21.47 -9.72
CA ASN A 153 -2.34 -20.07 -9.77
C ASN A 153 -0.89 -19.86 -9.33
N LYS A 154 0.00 -19.53 -10.27
CA LYS A 154 1.41 -19.29 -10.02
C LYS A 154 1.69 -18.08 -9.11
N GLN A 155 0.72 -17.21 -8.89
CA GLN A 155 0.82 -16.07 -7.98
C GLN A 155 0.44 -16.44 -6.53
N ALA A 156 -0.13 -17.61 -6.31
CA ALA A 156 -0.45 -18.12 -4.99
C ALA A 156 0.79 -18.75 -4.33
N SER A 157 0.70 -19.02 -3.04
CA SER A 157 1.68 -19.80 -2.29
C SER A 157 0.97 -20.71 -1.29
N VAL A 158 1.60 -21.82 -0.93
CA VAL A 158 1.10 -22.78 0.05
C VAL A 158 2.07 -22.85 1.24
N VAL A 159 1.54 -23.11 2.43
CA VAL A 159 2.40 -23.33 3.61
C VAL A 159 3.16 -24.63 3.43
N LEU A 160 4.46 -24.62 3.72
CA LEU A 160 5.27 -25.83 3.77
C LEU A 160 4.77 -26.79 4.86
N GLY A 161 4.86 -28.08 4.60
CA GLY A 161 4.36 -29.12 5.50
C GLY A 161 5.03 -29.15 6.88
N SER A 162 4.49 -29.99 7.76
CA SER A 162 4.96 -30.13 9.14
C SER A 162 6.36 -30.72 9.28
N ASP A 163 6.89 -31.36 8.24
CA ASP A 163 8.23 -31.88 8.12
C ASP A 163 9.29 -30.82 7.83
N PHE A 164 8.86 -29.59 7.46
CA PHE A 164 9.77 -28.45 7.26
C PHE A 164 10.01 -27.71 8.59
N ASP A 165 11.29 -27.49 8.93
CA ASP A 165 11.65 -26.74 10.13
C ASP A 165 11.48 -25.22 9.92
N HIS A 166 10.25 -24.75 10.17
CA HIS A 166 9.91 -23.32 10.10
C HIS A 166 10.70 -22.49 11.10
N SER A 167 11.02 -23.04 12.27
CA SER A 167 11.73 -22.30 13.32
C SER A 167 13.16 -22.02 12.92
N ALA A 168 13.88 -23.05 12.47
CA ALA A 168 15.27 -22.90 11.98
C ALA A 168 15.33 -21.92 10.79
N ALA A 169 14.40 -22.02 9.85
CA ALA A 169 14.34 -21.11 8.70
C ALA A 169 14.12 -19.66 9.12
N ARG A 170 13.24 -19.40 10.11
CA ARG A 170 12.99 -18.06 10.66
C ARG A 170 14.22 -17.49 11.35
N ILE A 171 14.88 -18.27 12.19
CA ILE A 171 16.12 -17.86 12.90
C ILE A 171 17.21 -17.51 11.87
N LYS A 172 17.39 -18.36 10.86
CA LYS A 172 18.35 -18.09 9.78
C LYS A 172 18.05 -16.77 9.07
N MET A 173 16.80 -16.58 8.65
CA MET A 173 16.37 -15.36 7.96
C MET A 173 16.56 -14.10 8.83
N PHE A 174 16.25 -14.18 10.12
CA PHE A 174 16.48 -13.09 11.06
C PHE A 174 17.96 -12.74 11.17
N ASN A 175 18.85 -13.73 11.36
CA ASN A 175 20.28 -13.52 11.46
C ASN A 175 20.88 -12.90 10.18
N GLU A 176 20.38 -13.27 9.01
CA GLU A 176 20.78 -12.67 7.74
C GLU A 176 20.37 -11.20 7.67
N CYS A 177 19.17 -10.84 8.15
CA CYS A 177 18.71 -9.46 8.24
C CYS A 177 19.55 -8.63 9.22
N GLU A 178 19.85 -9.16 10.40
CA GLU A 178 20.69 -8.52 11.41
C GLU A 178 22.11 -8.26 10.88
N ALA A 179 22.70 -9.23 10.17
CA ALA A 179 24.02 -9.06 9.57
C ALA A 179 24.03 -7.96 8.49
N ALA A 180 22.98 -7.89 7.67
CA ALA A 180 22.83 -6.85 6.67
C ALA A 180 22.65 -5.46 7.31
N TYR A 181 21.88 -5.39 8.41
CA TYR A 181 21.68 -4.15 9.14
C TYR A 181 22.96 -3.65 9.82
N LYS A 182 23.71 -4.55 10.46
CA LYS A 182 25.00 -4.23 11.03
C LYS A 182 25.97 -3.66 9.97
N ALA A 183 26.03 -4.30 8.82
CA ALA A 183 26.83 -3.80 7.70
C ALA A 183 26.35 -2.42 7.18
N TYR A 184 25.07 -2.09 7.31
CA TYR A 184 24.53 -0.77 7.03
C TYR A 184 25.02 0.27 8.05
N GLU A 185 24.97 -0.04 9.36
CA GLU A 185 25.48 0.84 10.42
C GLU A 185 26.99 1.11 10.27
N GLU A 186 27.79 0.08 10.04
CA GLU A 186 29.23 0.21 9.82
C GLU A 186 29.57 1.14 8.64
N ARG A 187 28.77 1.11 7.57
CA ARG A 187 28.93 2.03 6.45
C ARG A 187 28.65 3.47 6.82
N ILE A 188 27.60 3.71 7.60
CA ILE A 188 27.29 5.06 8.10
C ILE A 188 28.39 5.58 8.99
N GLU A 189 28.88 4.76 9.92
CA GLU A 189 29.97 5.10 10.83
C GLU A 189 31.29 5.39 10.08
N SER A 190 31.53 4.70 8.97
CA SER A 190 32.68 4.97 8.10
C SER A 190 32.52 6.24 7.21
N GLY A 191 31.43 6.98 7.36
CA GLY A 191 31.18 8.23 6.62
C GLY A 191 30.55 8.04 5.25
N ILE A 192 30.10 6.84 4.88
CA ILE A 192 29.36 6.60 3.63
C ILE A 192 27.97 7.23 3.74
N ALA A 193 27.57 7.94 2.68
CA ALA A 193 26.26 8.58 2.63
C ALA A 193 25.13 7.56 2.88
N LYS A 194 24.14 7.92 3.71
CA LYS A 194 23.02 7.07 4.11
C LYS A 194 22.26 6.46 2.92
N GLU A 195 22.15 7.21 1.83
CA GLU A 195 21.50 6.75 0.59
C GLU A 195 22.25 5.59 -0.09
N ILE A 196 23.57 5.54 0.07
CA ILE A 196 24.41 4.45 -0.44
C ILE A 196 24.42 3.30 0.57
N ALA A 197 24.62 3.60 1.87
CA ALA A 197 24.67 2.60 2.93
C ALA A 197 23.41 1.71 2.93
N ARG A 198 22.21 2.28 2.74
CA ARG A 198 20.92 1.59 2.73
C ARG A 198 20.70 0.64 1.54
N MET A 199 21.51 0.70 0.49
CA MET A 199 21.32 -0.13 -0.72
C MET A 199 21.39 -1.63 -0.42
N MET A 200 22.03 -2.00 0.68
CA MET A 200 22.20 -3.41 1.10
C MET A 200 21.16 -3.86 2.13
N LEU A 201 20.24 -2.99 2.54
CA LEU A 201 19.18 -3.37 3.48
C LEU A 201 18.21 -4.37 2.83
N PRO A 202 17.77 -5.38 3.59
CA PRO A 202 16.86 -6.39 3.06
C PRO A 202 15.47 -5.79 2.78
N GLN A 203 14.77 -6.35 1.78
CA GLN A 203 13.46 -5.83 1.35
C GLN A 203 12.34 -6.02 2.37
N ASN A 204 12.54 -6.88 3.36
CA ASN A 204 11.60 -7.12 4.45
C ASN A 204 11.77 -6.17 5.64
N ILE A 205 12.64 -5.16 5.55
CA ILE A 205 12.74 -4.08 6.54
C ILE A 205 11.50 -3.18 6.49
N TYR A 206 11.09 -2.68 7.67
CA TYR A 206 9.96 -1.76 7.83
C TYR A 206 10.33 -0.30 7.65
#